data_7286ddb0b426a365d7fd32590c4308f4
#
_entry.id   7286ddb0b426a365d7fd32590c4308f4
#
_cell.length_a   1.000
_cell.length_b   1.000
_cell.length_c   1.000
_cell.angle_alpha   90.00
_cell.angle_beta   90.00
_cell.angle_gamma   90.00
#
_symmetry.space_group_name_H-M   'P 1'
#
loop_
_entity.id
_entity.type
_entity.pdbx_description
1 polymer ?
#
loop_
_entity_poly.entity_id
_entity_poly.type
_entity_poly.pdbx_seq_one_letter_code
_entity_poly.pdbx_strand_id
1 'polypeptide(L)'
;MCAHVRMYLLIVHKKEKYIYSEMDIDKNKRIGLTDEQVKQSREQHGKNVLTPPQRTSLWKLYLDKYRDPIIQILLVAAFVSLILAFIEKNFMETIGIFVAVFLATTVGFYFERDAAKKFNLLTALSEEQPVKVRRNGKVMEIPRHDVVVGDVVLVEVGDEVPADGELIVCNDLQINESTLTGEPVTEKSLEGGGDGAYPRNIILRSTMVMNGRGEFVVTAVGDATEIGKVAKKSTEQTSVETPLHMQLDKLAKMISKVGSVVSVAAFFIFLIHDILTNPAWGGKDYFYMAEIVLKYFMMAVTLIVMAVPEGLPMAITLSLALNMRRMLKSNNLVRKLHACETMGAVTVICTDKTGTLTQNKMQVSALELKLGDEALLDTAIALNSTAELNDGKPIGNPTESALLLWLDAQGKDYEELRKQVNVLKQLPFSTERKMMATLAEVDGETYLFVKGAPEIVMKKCIIEDRMQRQSVEELDEWQHKAMRTLAFAYKKIEASIMRTSRTSTAEVVALLDANDLQLQAIAAIADPIRPDVPAAVQECRHAGIEVKVVTGDTAATALEIGKQIGVFEDEPENIGADGSLTSLDQQMITGEQWEALSDEEAYERAKDIRVMSRARPTDKQRLVAMLQK
;
A
#
# COMPACT_ATOMS: atom_id res chain seq x y z
N MET A 1 39.32 34.99 41.42
CA MET A 1 39.92 34.54 40.16
C MET A 1 39.75 33.03 39.87
N CYS A 2 39.85 32.14 40.86
CA CYS A 2 39.65 30.69 40.64
C CYS A 2 38.23 30.23 40.27
N ALA A 3 37.15 30.90 40.74
CA ALA A 3 35.77 30.47 40.43
C ALA A 3 35.38 30.75 38.97
N HIS A 4 35.83 31.84 38.39
CA HIS A 4 35.56 32.19 36.99
C HIS A 4 36.28 31.28 35.99
N VAL A 5 37.50 30.85 36.31
CA VAL A 5 38.25 29.90 35.46
C VAL A 5 37.62 28.52 35.49
N ARG A 6 37.10 28.09 36.64
CA ARG A 6 36.40 26.79 36.76
C ARG A 6 35.05 26.76 36.03
N MET A 7 34.33 27.89 36.00
CA MET A 7 33.09 28.04 35.26
C MET A 7 33.34 28.11 33.74
N TYR A 8 34.45 28.75 33.32
CA TYR A 8 34.84 28.80 31.90
C TYR A 8 35.28 27.42 31.38
N LEU A 9 36.02 26.65 32.17
CA LEU A 9 36.39 25.26 31.86
C LEU A 9 35.20 24.32 31.79
N LEU A 10 34.19 24.51 32.65
CA LEU A 10 32.94 23.73 32.60
C LEU A 10 32.07 24.06 31.37
N ILE A 11 32.07 25.33 30.94
CA ILE A 11 31.32 25.77 29.73
C ILE A 11 32.06 25.28 28.47
N VAL A 12 33.38 25.32 28.44
CA VAL A 12 34.19 24.80 27.32
C VAL A 12 34.03 23.28 27.23
N HIS A 13 34.11 22.56 28.35
CA HIS A 13 33.93 21.10 28.38
C HIS A 13 32.49 20.66 28.01
N LYS A 14 31.47 21.46 28.35
CA LYS A 14 30.09 21.26 27.90
C LYS A 14 29.94 21.57 26.41
N LYS A 15 30.59 22.60 25.91
CA LYS A 15 30.60 22.94 24.46
C LYS A 15 31.35 21.91 23.62
N GLU A 16 32.50 21.42 24.09
CA GLU A 16 33.23 20.34 23.42
C GLU A 16 32.38 19.04 23.41
N LYS A 17 31.74 18.69 24.52
CA LYS A 17 30.85 17.52 24.56
C LYS A 17 29.64 17.67 23.65
N TYR A 18 29.12 18.88 23.47
CA TYR A 18 28.05 19.18 22.51
C TYR A 18 28.54 19.09 21.04
N ILE A 19 29.70 19.64 20.73
CA ILE A 19 30.31 19.59 19.39
C ILE A 19 30.72 18.16 19.02
N TYR A 20 31.27 17.38 19.96
CA TYR A 20 31.55 15.95 19.73
C TYR A 20 30.26 15.14 19.58
N SER A 21 29.16 15.46 20.28
CA SER A 21 27.87 14.77 20.09
C SER A 21 27.23 15.12 18.74
N GLU A 22 27.33 16.35 18.25
CA GLU A 22 26.86 16.74 16.91
C GLU A 22 27.68 16.11 15.78
N MET A 23 29.01 16.05 15.92
CA MET A 23 29.88 15.37 14.93
C MET A 23 29.66 13.85 14.90
N ASP A 24 29.39 13.20 16.04
CA ASP A 24 29.07 11.77 16.10
C ASP A 24 27.66 11.50 15.56
N ILE A 25 26.71 12.39 15.77
CA ILE A 25 25.36 12.30 15.20
C ILE A 25 25.41 12.41 13.67
N ASP A 26 26.22 13.31 13.13
CA ASP A 26 26.34 13.50 11.68
C ASP A 26 27.08 12.34 10.98
N LYS A 27 28.04 11.73 11.66
CA LYS A 27 28.74 10.53 11.18
C LYS A 27 27.85 9.30 11.20
N ASN A 28 27.03 9.10 12.25
CA ASN A 28 26.07 8.02 12.35
C ASN A 28 24.91 8.19 11.33
N LYS A 29 24.49 9.41 11.03
CA LYS A 29 23.49 9.70 10.00
C LYS A 29 23.93 9.25 8.59
N ARG A 30 25.24 9.23 8.29
CA ARG A 30 25.75 8.81 6.96
C ARG A 30 26.09 7.32 6.87
N ILE A 31 26.46 6.68 7.98
CA ILE A 31 26.93 5.29 8.01
C ILE A 31 25.81 4.34 8.44
N GLY A 32 24.80 4.82 9.17
CA GLY A 32 23.77 4.01 9.81
C GLY A 32 24.31 3.24 11.03
N LEU A 33 23.43 2.46 11.67
CA LEU A 33 23.76 1.71 12.87
C LEU A 33 24.68 0.52 12.58
N THR A 34 25.56 0.19 13.54
CA THR A 34 26.27 -1.09 13.54
C THR A 34 25.39 -2.21 14.12
N ASP A 35 25.76 -3.47 13.88
CA ASP A 35 24.98 -4.63 14.37
C ASP A 35 24.85 -4.66 15.90
N GLU A 36 25.87 -4.19 16.61
CA GLU A 36 25.85 -4.06 18.08
C GLU A 36 24.87 -2.96 18.53
N GLN A 37 24.88 -1.81 17.84
CA GLN A 37 23.93 -0.72 18.11
C GLN A 37 22.49 -1.14 17.80
N VAL A 38 22.24 -1.90 16.73
CA VAL A 38 20.93 -2.47 16.39
C VAL A 38 20.43 -3.36 17.51
N LYS A 39 21.30 -4.24 18.04
CA LYS A 39 20.95 -5.13 19.16
C LYS A 39 20.60 -4.35 20.42
N GLN A 40 21.41 -3.35 20.76
CA GLN A 40 21.19 -2.50 21.92
C GLN A 40 19.90 -1.68 21.78
N SER A 41 19.64 -1.08 20.61
CA SER A 41 18.40 -0.34 20.35
C SER A 41 17.18 -1.24 20.44
N ARG A 42 17.26 -2.48 19.94
CA ARG A 42 16.16 -3.47 20.04
C ARG A 42 15.87 -3.88 21.49
N GLU A 43 16.88 -3.97 22.34
CA GLU A 43 16.72 -4.27 23.77
C GLU A 43 16.07 -3.08 24.52
N GLN A 44 16.38 -1.84 24.14
CA GLN A 44 15.87 -0.63 24.78
C GLN A 44 14.46 -0.22 24.32
N HIS A 45 14.18 -0.33 23.02
CA HIS A 45 12.96 0.20 22.40
C HIS A 45 12.01 -0.89 21.88
N GLY A 46 12.41 -2.16 21.91
CA GLY A 46 11.62 -3.29 21.43
C GLY A 46 11.64 -3.45 19.91
N LYS A 47 10.69 -4.25 19.41
CA LYS A 47 10.49 -4.50 17.97
C LYS A 47 9.50 -3.51 17.38
N ASN A 48 9.60 -3.26 16.07
CA ASN A 48 8.66 -2.42 15.35
C ASN A 48 7.35 -3.16 15.01
N VAL A 49 6.65 -3.63 16.05
CA VAL A 49 5.38 -4.35 15.97
C VAL A 49 4.35 -3.60 16.78
N LEU A 50 3.17 -3.37 16.22
CA LEU A 50 2.03 -2.85 17.00
C LEU A 50 1.50 -3.99 17.86
N THR A 51 1.29 -3.72 19.16
CA THR A 51 0.69 -4.73 20.04
C THR A 51 -0.73 -5.03 19.55
N PRO A 52 -1.04 -6.28 19.17
CA PRO A 52 -2.39 -6.61 18.76
C PRO A 52 -3.37 -6.32 19.90
N PRO A 53 -4.62 -5.93 19.61
CA PRO A 53 -5.63 -5.69 20.63
C PRO A 53 -5.68 -6.87 21.60
N GLN A 54 -5.80 -6.59 22.90
CA GLN A 54 -5.70 -7.60 23.95
C GLN A 54 -6.58 -8.81 23.62
N ARG A 55 -5.95 -9.97 23.49
CA ARG A 55 -6.67 -11.22 23.24
C ARG A 55 -7.67 -11.41 24.37
N THR A 56 -8.95 -11.37 24.05
CA THR A 56 -9.99 -11.75 25.00
C THR A 56 -9.67 -13.13 25.54
N SER A 57 -9.70 -13.30 26.87
CA SER A 57 -9.46 -14.60 27.50
C SER A 57 -10.39 -15.64 26.85
N LEU A 58 -9.86 -16.84 26.56
CA LEU A 58 -10.65 -17.92 25.98
C LEU A 58 -11.89 -18.24 26.81
N TRP A 59 -11.81 -18.08 28.14
CA TRP A 59 -12.96 -18.23 29.03
C TRP A 59 -14.00 -17.14 28.83
N LYS A 60 -13.59 -15.89 28.60
CA LYS A 60 -14.51 -14.80 28.32
C LYS A 60 -15.22 -15.03 26.98
N LEU A 61 -14.50 -15.46 25.94
CA LEU A 61 -15.04 -15.80 24.63
C LEU A 61 -16.06 -16.95 24.70
N TYR A 62 -15.79 -17.96 25.53
CA TYR A 62 -16.72 -19.07 25.77
C TYR A 62 -17.96 -18.59 26.54
N LEU A 63 -17.80 -17.78 27.58
CA LEU A 63 -18.90 -17.24 28.38
C LEU A 63 -19.76 -16.25 27.58
N ASP A 64 -19.19 -15.52 26.66
CA ASP A 64 -19.96 -14.61 25.79
C ASP A 64 -20.96 -15.35 24.90
N LYS A 65 -20.74 -16.66 24.58
CA LYS A 65 -21.73 -17.50 23.90
C LYS A 65 -23.03 -17.66 24.66
N TYR A 66 -22.99 -17.60 25.98
CA TYR A 66 -24.19 -17.67 26.82
C TYR A 66 -24.99 -16.36 26.86
N ARG A 67 -24.49 -15.30 26.21
CA ARG A 67 -25.24 -14.04 26.01
C ARG A 67 -26.10 -14.05 24.76
N ASP A 68 -25.98 -15.09 23.95
CA ASP A 68 -26.84 -15.29 22.79
C ASP A 68 -28.30 -15.40 23.25
N PRO A 69 -29.23 -14.59 22.68
CA PRO A 69 -30.64 -14.61 23.09
C PRO A 69 -31.29 -15.99 23.02
N ILE A 70 -30.89 -16.82 22.04
CA ILE A 70 -31.44 -18.17 21.86
C ILE A 70 -30.94 -19.09 22.97
N ILE A 71 -29.68 -19.04 23.29
CA ILE A 71 -29.10 -19.81 24.40
C ILE A 71 -29.71 -19.38 25.74
N GLN A 72 -30.01 -18.09 25.91
CA GLN A 72 -30.71 -17.59 27.11
C GLN A 72 -32.12 -18.16 27.22
N ILE A 73 -32.89 -18.23 26.12
CA ILE A 73 -34.20 -18.85 26.10
C ILE A 73 -34.11 -20.33 26.47
N LEU A 74 -33.12 -21.05 25.89
CA LEU A 74 -32.91 -22.47 26.21
C LEU A 74 -32.51 -22.68 27.68
N LEU A 75 -31.70 -21.78 28.25
CA LEU A 75 -31.31 -21.85 29.67
C LEU A 75 -32.54 -21.61 30.58
N VAL A 76 -33.43 -20.66 30.24
CA VAL A 76 -34.69 -20.45 30.95
C VAL A 76 -35.57 -21.68 30.87
N ALA A 77 -35.69 -22.26 29.66
CA ALA A 77 -36.44 -23.49 29.45
C ALA A 77 -35.85 -24.68 30.23
N ALA A 78 -34.53 -24.83 30.24
CA ALA A 78 -33.82 -25.84 31.03
C ALA A 78 -34.06 -25.67 32.54
N PHE A 79 -34.05 -24.42 33.02
CA PHE A 79 -34.34 -24.14 34.44
C PHE A 79 -35.76 -24.49 34.83
N VAL A 80 -36.76 -24.16 34.00
CA VAL A 80 -38.16 -24.51 34.23
C VAL A 80 -38.36 -26.04 34.16
N SER A 81 -37.75 -26.69 33.13
CA SER A 81 -37.76 -28.16 33.03
C SER A 81 -37.12 -28.85 34.21
N LEU A 82 -36.07 -28.26 34.81
CA LEU A 82 -35.42 -28.78 36.01
C LEU A 82 -36.33 -28.78 37.21
N ILE A 83 -37.13 -27.71 37.40
CA ILE A 83 -38.08 -27.62 38.51
C ILE A 83 -39.12 -28.74 38.35
N LEU A 84 -39.63 -28.98 37.17
CA LEU A 84 -40.57 -30.06 36.89
C LEU A 84 -39.95 -31.43 37.06
N ALA A 85 -38.74 -31.64 36.61
CA ALA A 85 -38.01 -32.89 36.78
C ALA A 85 -37.89 -33.33 38.23
N PHE A 86 -37.78 -32.38 39.16
CA PHE A 86 -37.86 -32.65 40.61
C PHE A 86 -39.24 -33.10 41.08
N ILE A 87 -40.30 -32.61 40.44
CA ILE A 87 -41.69 -32.95 40.81
C ILE A 87 -42.04 -34.32 40.19
N GLU A 88 -41.76 -34.52 38.93
CA GLU A 88 -42.09 -35.74 38.16
C GLU A 88 -41.08 -36.88 38.37
N LYS A 89 -39.93 -36.63 38.96
CA LYS A 89 -38.80 -37.52 39.12
C LYS A 89 -38.24 -38.05 37.77
N ASN A 90 -38.46 -37.27 36.68
CA ASN A 90 -37.99 -37.61 35.35
C ASN A 90 -37.01 -36.51 34.85
N PHE A 91 -35.72 -36.83 34.81
CA PHE A 91 -34.65 -35.87 34.41
C PHE A 91 -34.20 -35.98 32.95
N MET A 92 -34.80 -36.89 32.15
CA MET A 92 -34.31 -37.17 30.82
C MET A 92 -34.41 -35.97 29.87
N GLU A 93 -35.52 -35.23 29.89
CA GLU A 93 -35.73 -34.02 29.07
C GLU A 93 -34.77 -32.88 29.47
N THR A 94 -34.64 -32.65 30.75
CA THR A 94 -33.75 -31.63 31.30
C THR A 94 -32.28 -31.88 30.95
N ILE A 95 -31.83 -33.14 31.06
CA ILE A 95 -30.47 -33.55 30.68
C ILE A 95 -30.29 -33.32 29.17
N GLY A 96 -31.29 -33.68 28.35
CA GLY A 96 -31.27 -33.44 26.89
C GLY A 96 -31.03 -31.98 26.52
N ILE A 97 -31.75 -31.04 27.19
CA ILE A 97 -31.59 -29.60 26.95
C ILE A 97 -30.19 -29.11 27.38
N PHE A 98 -29.72 -29.51 28.55
CA PHE A 98 -28.37 -29.13 28.99
C PHE A 98 -27.27 -29.66 28.07
N VAL A 99 -27.38 -30.90 27.59
CA VAL A 99 -26.45 -31.49 26.63
C VAL A 99 -26.50 -30.73 25.30
N ALA A 100 -27.67 -30.36 24.80
CA ALA A 100 -27.85 -29.60 23.58
C ALA A 100 -27.18 -28.19 23.70
N VAL A 101 -27.45 -27.47 24.78
CA VAL A 101 -26.82 -26.16 25.05
C VAL A 101 -25.29 -26.28 25.16
N PHE A 102 -24.79 -27.29 25.88
CA PHE A 102 -23.37 -27.53 26.01
C PHE A 102 -22.70 -27.87 24.67
N LEU A 103 -23.31 -28.71 23.85
CA LEU A 103 -22.81 -29.05 22.52
C LEU A 103 -22.81 -27.84 21.59
N ALA A 104 -23.92 -27.08 21.53
CA ALA A 104 -24.03 -25.89 20.68
C ALA A 104 -22.96 -24.84 21.03
N THR A 105 -22.81 -24.52 22.32
CA THR A 105 -21.83 -23.54 22.79
C THR A 105 -20.40 -24.01 22.56
N THR A 106 -20.09 -25.28 22.84
CA THR A 106 -18.73 -25.85 22.72
C THR A 106 -18.29 -25.98 21.26
N VAL A 107 -19.17 -26.47 20.40
CA VAL A 107 -18.92 -26.61 18.97
C VAL A 107 -18.74 -25.23 18.32
N GLY A 108 -19.64 -24.28 18.61
CA GLY A 108 -19.53 -22.90 18.13
C GLY A 108 -18.23 -22.23 18.56
N PHE A 109 -17.86 -22.37 19.84
CA PHE A 109 -16.57 -21.87 20.36
C PHE A 109 -15.36 -22.48 19.67
N TYR A 110 -15.37 -23.80 19.45
CA TYR A 110 -14.25 -24.50 18.82
C TYR A 110 -14.00 -23.99 17.40
N PHE A 111 -15.05 -23.88 16.58
CA PHE A 111 -14.95 -23.39 15.21
C PHE A 111 -14.49 -21.93 15.13
N GLU A 112 -15.04 -21.07 15.98
CA GLU A 112 -14.65 -19.65 16.03
C GLU A 112 -13.17 -19.48 16.43
N ARG A 113 -12.74 -20.26 17.43
CA ARG A 113 -11.33 -20.29 17.84
C ARG A 113 -10.42 -20.78 16.71
N ASP A 114 -10.78 -21.83 15.99
CA ASP A 114 -9.97 -22.36 14.88
C ASP A 114 -9.92 -21.36 13.71
N ALA A 115 -11.02 -20.71 13.38
CA ALA A 115 -11.08 -19.67 12.37
C ALA A 115 -10.20 -18.46 12.77
N ALA A 116 -10.32 -17.98 14.01
CA ALA A 116 -9.51 -16.88 14.52
C ALA A 116 -8.01 -17.21 14.55
N LYS A 117 -7.64 -18.46 14.89
CA LYS A 117 -6.23 -18.93 14.87
C LYS A 117 -5.68 -18.92 13.44
N LYS A 118 -6.44 -19.42 12.47
CA LYS A 118 -6.04 -19.43 11.05
C LYS A 118 -5.92 -18.03 10.49
N PHE A 119 -6.83 -17.14 10.83
CA PHE A 119 -6.78 -15.72 10.47
C PHE A 119 -5.52 -15.03 11.00
N ASN A 120 -5.22 -15.18 12.29
CA ASN A 120 -4.04 -14.57 12.91
C ASN A 120 -2.73 -15.08 12.29
N LEU A 121 -2.65 -16.37 11.91
CA LEU A 121 -1.48 -16.93 11.23
C LEU A 121 -1.28 -16.29 9.85
N LEU A 122 -2.35 -16.04 9.11
CA LEU A 122 -2.32 -15.42 7.79
C LEU A 122 -1.97 -13.93 7.86
N THR A 123 -2.45 -13.23 8.88
CA THR A 123 -2.14 -11.80 9.10
C THR A 123 -0.67 -11.61 9.50
N ALA A 124 -0.10 -12.51 10.28
CA ALA A 124 1.31 -12.46 10.65
C ALA A 124 2.26 -12.55 9.44
N LEU A 125 1.89 -13.27 8.38
CA LEU A 125 2.64 -13.33 7.13
C LEU A 125 2.60 -12.02 6.32
N SER A 126 1.65 -11.14 6.60
CA SER A 126 1.50 -9.83 5.94
C SER A 126 2.44 -8.74 6.47
N GLU A 127 3.06 -8.95 7.63
CA GLU A 127 3.95 -7.96 8.26
C GLU A 127 5.41 -8.05 7.76
N GLU A 128 5.72 -8.94 6.84
CA GLU A 128 7.07 -9.15 6.28
C GLU A 128 7.37 -8.29 5.05
N GLN A 129 6.83 -7.07 4.96
CA GLN A 129 7.22 -6.16 3.88
C GLN A 129 8.68 -5.74 4.05
N PRO A 130 9.53 -5.87 3.02
CA PRO A 130 10.92 -5.45 3.09
C PRO A 130 11.00 -3.92 3.14
N VAL A 131 11.92 -3.42 3.96
CA VAL A 131 12.21 -1.99 4.15
C VAL A 131 13.67 -1.75 3.86
N LYS A 132 13.98 -0.73 3.07
CA LYS A 132 15.35 -0.33 2.76
C LYS A 132 15.93 0.47 3.93
N VAL A 133 16.99 -0.03 4.54
CA VAL A 133 17.70 0.65 5.63
C VAL A 133 19.19 0.73 5.34
N ARG A 134 19.84 1.76 5.88
CA ARG A 134 21.31 1.86 5.84
C ARG A 134 21.88 1.41 7.19
N ARG A 135 22.70 0.35 7.17
CA ARG A 135 23.44 -0.17 8.33
C ARG A 135 24.88 -0.50 7.91
N ASN A 136 25.86 -0.25 8.77
CA ASN A 136 27.28 -0.48 8.49
C ASN A 136 27.77 0.19 7.18
N GLY A 137 27.21 1.34 6.81
CA GLY A 137 27.51 2.03 5.56
C GLY A 137 26.91 1.44 4.29
N LYS A 138 26.15 0.33 4.39
CA LYS A 138 25.52 -0.34 3.25
C LYS A 138 24.00 -0.25 3.35
N VAL A 139 23.34 -0.08 2.21
CA VAL A 139 21.89 -0.19 2.12
C VAL A 139 21.52 -1.66 2.01
N MET A 140 20.55 -2.09 2.82
CA MET A 140 20.04 -3.46 2.84
C MET A 140 18.53 -3.47 3.02
N GLU A 141 17.89 -4.53 2.57
CA GLU A 141 16.47 -4.76 2.82
C GLU A 141 16.30 -5.62 4.06
N ILE A 142 15.48 -5.17 4.99
CA ILE A 142 15.13 -5.91 6.21
C ILE A 142 13.61 -5.99 6.35
N PRO A 143 13.08 -7.00 7.05
CA PRO A 143 11.67 -7.04 7.40
C PRO A 143 11.26 -5.81 8.22
N ARG A 144 10.05 -5.29 8.00
CA ARG A 144 9.52 -4.10 8.70
C ARG A 144 9.61 -4.21 10.22
N HIS A 145 9.36 -5.40 10.78
CA HIS A 145 9.41 -5.64 12.23
C HIS A 145 10.83 -5.57 12.83
N ASP A 146 11.86 -5.61 11.99
CA ASP A 146 13.27 -5.56 12.38
C ASP A 146 13.87 -4.15 12.37
N VAL A 147 13.09 -3.15 11.95
CA VAL A 147 13.46 -1.74 12.05
C VAL A 147 13.55 -1.34 13.52
N VAL A 148 14.62 -0.63 13.89
CA VAL A 148 14.87 -0.17 15.27
C VAL A 148 15.06 1.35 15.33
N VAL A 149 14.91 1.92 16.51
CA VAL A 149 15.19 3.35 16.74
C VAL A 149 16.65 3.65 16.42
N GLY A 150 16.89 4.69 15.62
CA GLY A 150 18.22 5.09 15.13
C GLY A 150 18.58 4.52 13.75
N ASP A 151 17.81 3.59 13.19
CA ASP A 151 17.99 3.16 11.79
C ASP A 151 17.80 4.33 10.83
N VAL A 152 18.59 4.36 9.76
CA VAL A 152 18.39 5.26 8.63
C VAL A 152 17.56 4.51 7.59
N VAL A 153 16.32 4.92 7.41
CA VAL A 153 15.39 4.35 6.44
C VAL A 153 15.35 5.18 5.18
N LEU A 154 15.37 4.52 4.03
CA LEU A 154 15.22 5.13 2.72
C LEU A 154 13.80 4.89 2.22
N VAL A 155 13.13 5.94 1.75
CA VAL A 155 11.78 5.87 1.19
C VAL A 155 11.69 6.56 -0.15
N GLU A 156 10.91 5.96 -1.05
CA GLU A 156 10.64 6.41 -2.41
C GLU A 156 9.13 6.40 -2.71
N VAL A 157 8.74 6.93 -3.84
CA VAL A 157 7.33 6.95 -4.28
C VAL A 157 6.71 5.55 -4.24
N GLY A 158 5.58 5.42 -3.56
CA GLY A 158 4.86 4.17 -3.36
C GLY A 158 5.23 3.39 -2.11
N ASP A 159 6.28 3.79 -1.39
CA ASP A 159 6.65 3.16 -0.12
C ASP A 159 5.72 3.60 1.01
N GLU A 160 5.36 2.65 1.88
CA GLU A 160 4.73 2.93 3.17
C GLU A 160 5.81 3.16 4.23
N VAL A 161 5.73 4.28 4.94
CA VAL A 161 6.66 4.62 6.01
C VAL A 161 6.58 3.60 7.15
N PRO A 162 7.67 2.89 7.50
CA PRO A 162 7.63 1.76 8.43
C PRO A 162 7.60 2.16 9.91
N ALA A 163 8.08 3.36 10.25
CA ALA A 163 8.23 3.84 11.63
C ALA A 163 8.24 5.37 11.64
N ASP A 164 8.01 6.01 12.80
CA ASP A 164 8.14 7.45 12.90
C ASP A 164 9.60 7.86 12.92
N GLY A 165 9.93 9.00 12.28
CA GLY A 165 11.29 9.46 12.20
C GLY A 165 11.46 10.92 11.82
N GLU A 166 12.71 11.37 11.83
CA GLU A 166 13.12 12.70 11.43
C GLU A 166 13.93 12.67 10.14
N LEU A 167 13.53 13.48 9.16
CA LEU A 167 14.15 13.56 7.84
C LEU A 167 15.60 14.10 7.93
N ILE A 168 16.49 13.43 7.21
CA ILE A 168 17.90 13.84 7.04
C ILE A 168 18.21 14.15 5.57
N VAL A 169 17.43 13.59 4.64
CA VAL A 169 17.46 13.92 3.21
C VAL A 169 16.03 14.07 2.74
N CYS A 170 15.74 15.14 2.01
CA CYS A 170 14.43 15.43 1.47
C CYS A 170 14.58 16.00 0.05
N ASN A 171 14.05 15.29 -0.95
CA ASN A 171 14.03 15.71 -2.34
C ASN A 171 12.60 15.65 -2.85
N ASP A 172 11.92 16.80 -2.89
CA ASP A 172 10.54 16.97 -3.35
C ASP A 172 9.55 15.95 -2.72
N LEU A 173 9.78 15.63 -1.43
CA LEU A 173 9.06 14.59 -0.72
C LEU A 173 7.66 15.06 -0.35
N GLN A 174 6.65 14.37 -0.86
CA GLN A 174 5.24 14.55 -0.53
C GLN A 174 4.68 13.26 0.05
N ILE A 175 3.99 13.37 1.17
CA ILE A 175 3.47 12.22 1.92
C ILE A 175 1.97 12.37 2.15
N ASN A 176 1.25 11.28 1.97
CA ASN A 176 -0.15 11.20 2.34
C ASN A 176 -0.27 10.85 3.83
N GLU A 177 -0.68 11.83 4.63
CA GLU A 177 -0.86 11.71 6.07
C GLU A 177 -2.35 11.64 6.47
N SER A 178 -3.26 11.43 5.51
CA SER A 178 -4.72 11.47 5.73
C SER A 178 -5.20 10.50 6.82
N THR A 179 -4.49 9.39 7.02
CA THR A 179 -4.80 8.41 8.07
C THR A 179 -4.59 8.94 9.50
N LEU A 180 -3.75 9.95 9.66
CA LEU A 180 -3.39 10.52 10.97
C LEU A 180 -3.86 11.98 11.13
N THR A 181 -3.73 12.78 10.09
CA THR A 181 -4.01 14.23 10.13
C THR A 181 -5.29 14.62 9.37
N GLY A 182 -5.78 13.75 8.48
CA GLY A 182 -6.86 14.08 7.57
C GLY A 182 -6.39 14.82 6.30
N GLU A 183 -5.12 15.22 6.21
CA GLU A 183 -4.56 15.93 5.07
C GLU A 183 -4.05 14.94 4.01
N PRO A 184 -4.54 14.99 2.77
CA PRO A 184 -4.23 13.97 1.76
C PRO A 184 -2.82 14.10 1.19
N VAL A 185 -2.19 15.27 1.23
CA VAL A 185 -0.81 15.48 0.77
C VAL A 185 -0.15 16.56 1.62
N THR A 186 0.96 16.21 2.24
CA THR A 186 1.81 17.13 3.02
C THR A 186 3.20 17.20 2.38
N GLU A 187 3.65 18.40 2.04
CA GLU A 187 5.02 18.63 1.60
C GLU A 187 5.96 18.58 2.79
N LYS A 188 7.01 17.79 2.68
CA LYS A 188 8.02 17.62 3.70
C LYS A 188 9.28 18.45 3.38
N SER A 189 9.99 18.89 4.41
CA SER A 189 11.24 19.63 4.29
C SER A 189 12.17 19.30 5.47
N LEU A 190 13.46 19.59 5.32
CA LEU A 190 14.42 19.41 6.42
C LEU A 190 14.25 20.48 7.52
N GLU A 191 13.65 21.61 7.19
CA GLU A 191 13.37 22.66 8.15
C GLU A 191 12.07 22.33 8.91
N GLY A 192 12.17 22.24 10.24
CA GLY A 192 11.04 22.01 11.12
C GLY A 192 10.17 23.27 11.23
N GLY A 193 9.24 23.44 10.34
CA GLY A 193 8.24 24.51 10.33
C GLY A 193 6.98 24.06 9.63
N GLY A 194 5.91 24.85 9.69
CA GLY A 194 4.64 24.61 9.01
C GLY A 194 3.45 24.68 9.95
N ASP A 195 2.27 25.01 9.39
CA ASP A 195 1.00 25.18 10.11
C ASP A 195 0.24 23.84 10.27
N GLY A 196 0.86 22.71 9.89
CA GLY A 196 0.27 21.36 9.98
C GLY A 196 0.28 20.78 11.39
N ALA A 197 -0.42 19.67 11.59
CA ALA A 197 -0.50 18.95 12.86
C ALA A 197 0.87 18.45 13.36
N TYR A 198 1.80 18.19 12.44
CA TYR A 198 3.18 17.76 12.72
C TYR A 198 4.19 18.61 11.96
N PRO A 199 5.41 18.82 12.50
CA PRO A 199 6.48 19.54 11.81
C PRO A 199 6.82 18.88 10.45
N ARG A 200 7.22 19.69 9.47
CA ARG A 200 7.53 19.20 8.10
C ARG A 200 8.72 18.25 8.02
N ASN A 201 9.63 18.29 8.99
CA ASN A 201 10.78 17.38 9.09
C ASN A 201 10.45 16.03 9.73
N ILE A 202 9.22 15.83 10.24
CA ILE A 202 8.79 14.57 10.85
C ILE A 202 8.00 13.76 9.82
N ILE A 203 8.33 12.47 9.75
CA ILE A 203 7.65 11.47 8.93
C ILE A 203 6.99 10.44 9.85
N LEU A 204 5.79 10.03 9.53
CA LEU A 204 4.94 9.23 10.42
C LEU A 204 4.70 7.83 9.86
N ARG A 205 4.68 6.83 10.72
CA ARG A 205 4.38 5.44 10.38
C ARG A 205 3.03 5.29 9.69
N SER A 206 2.95 4.36 8.73
CA SER A 206 1.75 4.02 7.96
C SER A 206 1.19 5.16 7.11
N THR A 207 2.02 6.15 6.82
CA THR A 207 1.80 7.14 5.78
C THR A 207 2.42 6.68 4.47
N MET A 208 1.96 7.19 3.34
CA MET A 208 2.38 6.75 2.00
C MET A 208 3.16 7.85 1.30
N VAL A 209 4.31 7.51 0.72
CA VAL A 209 5.08 8.44 -0.10
C VAL A 209 4.41 8.61 -1.45
N MET A 210 3.97 9.84 -1.75
CA MET A 210 3.24 10.19 -2.97
C MET A 210 4.14 10.74 -4.06
N ASN A 211 5.19 11.47 -3.69
CA ASN A 211 6.16 12.06 -4.61
C ASN A 211 7.51 12.20 -3.94
N GLY A 212 8.58 12.21 -4.75
CA GLY A 212 9.94 12.45 -4.28
C GLY A 212 10.58 11.25 -3.56
N ARG A 213 11.65 11.54 -2.85
CA ARG A 213 12.39 10.56 -2.03
C ARG A 213 12.92 11.20 -0.77
N GLY A 214 13.11 10.40 0.27
CA GLY A 214 13.67 10.88 1.53
C GLY A 214 14.48 9.81 2.26
N GLU A 215 15.37 10.28 3.12
CA GLU A 215 16.00 9.45 4.13
C GLU A 215 15.67 10.03 5.50
N PHE A 216 15.34 9.17 6.45
CA PHE A 216 15.02 9.61 7.80
C PHE A 216 15.62 8.69 8.86
N VAL A 217 15.91 9.25 10.02
CA VAL A 217 16.32 8.50 11.21
C VAL A 217 15.08 8.12 12.01
N VAL A 218 14.95 6.85 12.31
CA VAL A 218 13.82 6.34 13.12
C VAL A 218 13.91 6.86 14.55
N THR A 219 12.85 7.51 15.01
CA THR A 219 12.73 8.07 16.37
C THR A 219 11.80 7.25 17.26
N ALA A 220 10.80 6.57 16.68
CA ALA A 220 9.88 5.70 17.43
C ALA A 220 9.46 4.48 16.61
N VAL A 221 9.29 3.34 17.27
CA VAL A 221 8.88 2.06 16.69
C VAL A 221 7.68 1.46 17.43
N GLY A 222 6.91 0.60 16.76
CA GLY A 222 5.81 -0.14 17.36
C GLY A 222 4.76 0.76 18.02
N ASP A 223 4.39 0.44 19.24
CA ASP A 223 3.37 1.16 20.03
C ASP A 223 3.79 2.58 20.44
N ALA A 224 5.07 2.92 20.35
CA ALA A 224 5.58 4.25 20.64
C ALA A 224 5.34 5.25 19.50
N THR A 225 5.01 4.78 18.29
CA THR A 225 4.66 5.61 17.13
C THR A 225 3.32 6.33 17.34
N GLU A 226 3.07 7.41 16.62
CA GLU A 226 1.81 8.16 16.71
C GLU A 226 0.60 7.27 16.40
N ILE A 227 0.69 6.46 15.35
CA ILE A 227 -0.37 5.50 15.02
C ILE A 227 -0.51 4.42 16.09
N GLY A 228 0.58 4.01 16.74
CA GLY A 228 0.56 3.08 17.86
C GLY A 228 -0.18 3.64 19.08
N LYS A 229 0.03 4.92 19.38
CA LYS A 229 -0.69 5.63 20.46
C LYS A 229 -2.19 5.74 20.17
N VAL A 230 -2.57 5.99 18.89
CA VAL A 230 -3.98 6.02 18.44
C VAL A 230 -4.59 4.63 18.53
N ALA A 231 -3.90 3.59 18.07
CA ALA A 231 -4.37 2.20 18.13
C ALA A 231 -4.63 1.72 19.58
N LYS A 232 -3.80 2.13 20.54
CA LYS A 232 -4.03 1.87 21.96
C LYS A 232 -5.29 2.55 22.53
N LYS A 233 -5.62 3.74 22.04
CA LYS A 233 -6.82 4.48 22.46
C LYS A 233 -8.09 3.98 21.77
N SER A 234 -7.96 3.45 20.54
CA SER A 234 -9.07 2.98 19.71
C SER A 234 -9.27 1.47 19.89
N THR A 235 -9.86 1.08 21.02
CA THR A 235 -10.22 -0.32 21.32
C THR A 235 -11.50 -0.77 20.58
N GLU A 236 -12.05 0.04 19.68
CA GLU A 236 -13.22 -0.30 18.90
C GLU A 236 -12.79 -0.94 17.59
N GLN A 237 -12.93 -2.27 17.56
CA GLN A 237 -12.95 -3.03 16.31
C GLN A 237 -14.20 -2.62 15.52
N THR A 238 -14.08 -1.71 14.57
CA THR A 238 -15.08 -1.54 13.53
C THR A 238 -14.98 -2.73 12.59
N SER A 239 -15.74 -3.78 12.89
CA SER A 239 -15.99 -4.85 11.93
C SER A 239 -16.91 -4.28 10.85
N VAL A 240 -16.38 -4.01 9.67
CA VAL A 240 -17.21 -3.68 8.51
C VAL A 240 -17.92 -4.96 8.07
N GLU A 241 -19.24 -5.01 8.23
CA GLU A 241 -20.06 -6.11 7.78
C GLU A 241 -20.11 -6.16 6.25
N THR A 242 -20.01 -7.36 5.67
CA THR A 242 -20.12 -7.53 4.21
C THR A 242 -21.57 -7.53 3.74
N PRO A 243 -21.82 -7.19 2.47
CA PRO A 243 -23.17 -7.29 1.88
C PRO A 243 -23.81 -8.66 2.05
N LEU A 244 -23.04 -9.74 1.88
CA LEU A 244 -23.53 -11.11 2.08
C LEU A 244 -23.88 -11.37 3.54
N HIS A 245 -23.00 -10.93 4.47
CA HIS A 245 -23.26 -11.09 5.90
C HIS A 245 -24.54 -10.35 6.32
N MET A 246 -24.74 -9.12 5.84
CA MET A 246 -25.98 -8.36 6.06
C MET A 246 -27.21 -9.05 5.47
N GLN A 247 -27.11 -9.60 4.25
CA GLN A 247 -28.22 -10.34 3.61
C GLN A 247 -28.56 -11.62 4.38
N LEU A 248 -27.56 -12.36 4.82
CA LEU A 248 -27.73 -13.59 5.59
C LEU A 248 -28.26 -13.34 6.98
N ASP A 249 -27.82 -12.27 7.65
CA ASP A 249 -28.38 -11.83 8.94
C ASP A 249 -29.85 -11.41 8.78
N LYS A 250 -30.18 -10.69 7.72
CA LYS A 250 -31.57 -10.33 7.37
C LYS A 250 -32.41 -11.56 7.11
N LEU A 251 -31.88 -12.55 6.39
CA LEU A 251 -32.56 -13.84 6.14
C LEU A 251 -32.74 -14.63 7.44
N ALA A 252 -31.73 -14.74 8.26
CA ALA A 252 -31.77 -15.40 9.57
C ALA A 252 -32.83 -14.77 10.49
N LYS A 253 -32.85 -13.43 10.57
CA LYS A 253 -33.87 -12.67 11.30
C LYS A 253 -35.31 -12.94 10.76
N MET A 254 -35.46 -13.00 9.44
CA MET A 254 -36.75 -13.31 8.82
C MET A 254 -37.22 -14.74 9.17
N ILE A 255 -36.33 -15.73 9.03
CA ILE A 255 -36.64 -17.15 9.36
C ILE A 255 -36.98 -17.28 10.85
N SER A 256 -36.18 -16.63 11.74
CA SER A 256 -36.44 -16.65 13.17
C SER A 256 -37.80 -16.02 13.52
N LYS A 257 -38.15 -14.90 12.87
CA LYS A 257 -39.45 -14.24 13.05
C LYS A 257 -40.61 -15.13 12.62
N VAL A 258 -40.51 -15.73 11.43
CA VAL A 258 -41.53 -16.66 10.90
C VAL A 258 -41.62 -17.89 11.81
N GLY A 259 -40.49 -18.50 12.17
CA GLY A 259 -40.42 -19.64 13.07
C GLY A 259 -41.06 -19.35 14.44
N SER A 260 -40.78 -18.17 15.02
CA SER A 260 -41.37 -17.74 16.29
C SER A 260 -42.89 -17.59 16.18
N VAL A 261 -43.40 -16.98 15.10
CA VAL A 261 -44.86 -16.84 14.88
C VAL A 261 -45.52 -18.19 14.74
N VAL A 262 -44.95 -19.11 13.96
CA VAL A 262 -45.48 -20.47 13.78
C VAL A 262 -45.46 -21.25 15.10
N SER A 263 -44.38 -21.13 15.89
CA SER A 263 -44.24 -21.81 17.17
C SER A 263 -45.27 -21.32 18.21
N VAL A 264 -45.47 -19.99 18.29
CA VAL A 264 -46.49 -19.39 19.16
C VAL A 264 -47.89 -19.81 18.71
N ALA A 265 -48.16 -19.80 17.41
CA ALA A 265 -49.44 -20.28 16.87
C ALA A 265 -49.68 -21.77 17.20
N ALA A 266 -48.66 -22.62 17.00
CA ALA A 266 -48.73 -24.04 17.35
C ALA A 266 -49.01 -24.24 18.86
N PHE A 267 -48.34 -23.49 19.73
CA PHE A 267 -48.60 -23.52 21.17
C PHE A 267 -50.06 -23.26 21.47
N PHE A 268 -50.65 -22.21 20.94
CA PHE A 268 -52.05 -21.88 21.22
C PHE A 268 -53.01 -22.88 20.56
N ILE A 269 -52.76 -23.36 19.35
CA ILE A 269 -53.58 -24.34 18.66
C ILE A 269 -53.64 -25.65 19.47
N PHE A 270 -52.47 -26.16 19.88
CA PHE A 270 -52.42 -27.41 20.64
C PHE A 270 -53.01 -27.24 22.05
N LEU A 271 -52.74 -26.11 22.71
CA LEU A 271 -53.32 -25.84 24.02
C LEU A 271 -54.85 -25.70 23.97
N ILE A 272 -55.41 -24.97 23.00
CA ILE A 272 -56.85 -24.82 22.81
C ILE A 272 -57.48 -26.16 22.46
N HIS A 273 -56.86 -26.92 21.58
CA HIS A 273 -57.34 -28.26 21.24
C HIS A 273 -57.39 -29.15 22.48
N ASP A 274 -56.36 -29.15 23.30
CA ASP A 274 -56.32 -29.95 24.52
C ASP A 274 -57.37 -29.48 25.55
N ILE A 275 -57.53 -28.17 25.73
CA ILE A 275 -58.58 -27.61 26.60
C ILE A 275 -59.99 -28.07 26.17
N LEU A 276 -60.23 -28.17 24.86
CA LEU A 276 -61.52 -28.56 24.32
C LEU A 276 -61.78 -30.08 24.33
N THR A 277 -60.72 -30.89 24.26
CA THR A 277 -60.87 -32.37 24.07
C THR A 277 -60.53 -33.17 25.33
N ASN A 278 -59.72 -32.62 26.26
CA ASN A 278 -59.25 -33.33 27.44
C ASN A 278 -60.15 -33.06 28.65
N PRO A 279 -60.87 -34.04 29.19
CA PRO A 279 -61.80 -33.90 30.34
C PRO A 279 -61.05 -33.40 31.62
N ALA A 280 -59.77 -33.56 31.72
CA ALA A 280 -58.97 -33.13 32.89
C ALA A 280 -59.08 -31.62 33.18
N TRP A 281 -59.40 -30.79 32.18
CA TRP A 281 -59.61 -29.35 32.36
C TRP A 281 -60.87 -28.99 33.11
N GLY A 282 -61.81 -29.93 33.24
CA GLY A 282 -63.00 -29.81 34.08
C GLY A 282 -62.77 -30.19 35.54
N GLY A 283 -61.62 -30.75 35.89
CA GLY A 283 -61.21 -31.14 37.24
C GLY A 283 -60.55 -29.98 38.02
N LYS A 284 -60.29 -30.22 39.31
CA LYS A 284 -59.58 -29.23 40.19
C LYS A 284 -58.09 -29.54 40.30
N ASP A 285 -57.51 -30.33 39.37
CA ASP A 285 -56.09 -30.65 39.43
C ASP A 285 -55.26 -29.61 38.65
N TYR A 286 -55.00 -28.47 39.34
CA TYR A 286 -54.24 -27.37 38.75
C TYR A 286 -52.77 -27.74 38.44
N PHE A 287 -52.27 -28.80 39.06
CA PHE A 287 -50.90 -29.26 38.82
C PHE A 287 -50.78 -29.93 37.46
N TYR A 288 -51.70 -30.82 37.13
CA TYR A 288 -51.77 -31.49 35.85
C TYR A 288 -52.04 -30.50 34.70
N MET A 289 -52.88 -29.49 34.92
CA MET A 289 -53.09 -28.41 33.95
C MET A 289 -51.81 -27.64 33.66
N ALA A 290 -51.01 -27.30 34.72
CA ALA A 290 -49.73 -26.62 34.54
C ALA A 290 -48.72 -27.47 33.76
N GLU A 291 -48.67 -28.76 34.01
CA GLU A 291 -47.82 -29.72 33.27
C GLU A 291 -48.15 -29.74 31.77
N ILE A 292 -49.41 -29.78 31.38
CA ILE A 292 -49.85 -29.75 29.97
C ILE A 292 -49.42 -28.42 29.32
N VAL A 293 -49.69 -27.30 29.94
CA VAL A 293 -49.28 -25.97 29.44
C VAL A 293 -47.78 -25.92 29.21
N LEU A 294 -47.01 -26.45 30.14
CA LEU A 294 -45.57 -26.46 30.06
C LEU A 294 -45.05 -27.39 28.95
N LYS A 295 -45.68 -28.55 28.76
CA LYS A 295 -45.36 -29.47 27.67
C LYS A 295 -45.52 -28.80 26.29
N TYR A 296 -46.62 -28.08 26.06
CA TYR A 296 -46.81 -27.32 24.81
C TYR A 296 -45.89 -26.14 24.72
N PHE A 297 -45.54 -25.47 25.82
CA PHE A 297 -44.54 -24.41 25.86
C PHE A 297 -43.15 -24.94 25.47
N MET A 298 -42.71 -26.07 26.03
CA MET A 298 -41.45 -26.71 25.67
C MET A 298 -41.41 -27.13 24.20
N MET A 299 -42.52 -27.64 23.66
CA MET A 299 -42.62 -27.94 22.24
C MET A 299 -42.46 -26.67 21.38
N ALA A 300 -43.08 -25.56 21.75
CA ALA A 300 -42.96 -24.30 21.03
C ALA A 300 -41.50 -23.75 21.10
N VAL A 301 -40.84 -23.82 22.25
CA VAL A 301 -39.44 -23.45 22.39
C VAL A 301 -38.56 -24.31 21.50
N THR A 302 -38.77 -25.62 21.46
CA THR A 302 -38.01 -26.52 20.58
C THR A 302 -38.20 -26.15 19.10
N LEU A 303 -39.41 -25.82 18.66
CA LEU A 303 -39.68 -25.35 17.29
C LEU A 303 -38.96 -24.03 16.97
N ILE A 304 -38.90 -23.07 17.92
CA ILE A 304 -38.17 -21.83 17.73
C ILE A 304 -36.67 -22.10 17.52
N VAL A 305 -36.10 -22.94 18.37
CA VAL A 305 -34.68 -23.30 18.31
C VAL A 305 -34.33 -23.99 16.99
N MET A 306 -35.17 -24.95 16.56
CA MET A 306 -35.00 -25.66 15.29
C MET A 306 -35.11 -24.74 14.06
N ALA A 307 -35.87 -23.63 14.16
CA ALA A 307 -36.05 -22.68 13.08
C ALA A 307 -34.85 -21.76 12.86
N VAL A 308 -33.95 -21.63 13.83
CA VAL A 308 -32.81 -20.72 13.72
C VAL A 308 -31.61 -21.43 13.07
N PRO A 309 -31.12 -20.96 11.93
CA PRO A 309 -29.98 -21.58 11.24
C PRO A 309 -28.64 -21.20 11.90
N GLU A 310 -28.37 -21.69 13.11
CA GLU A 310 -27.16 -21.33 13.91
C GLU A 310 -25.84 -21.66 13.20
N GLY A 311 -25.84 -22.67 12.33
CA GLY A 311 -24.64 -23.09 11.58
C GLY A 311 -24.27 -22.17 10.41
N LEU A 312 -25.17 -21.29 9.95
CA LEU A 312 -24.98 -20.51 8.73
C LEU A 312 -23.83 -19.49 8.81
N PRO A 313 -23.76 -18.60 9.81
CA PRO A 313 -22.65 -17.65 9.94
C PRO A 313 -21.29 -18.35 10.10
N MET A 314 -21.28 -19.46 10.83
CA MET A 314 -20.09 -20.26 11.06
C MET A 314 -19.60 -20.95 9.79
N ALA A 315 -20.50 -21.55 9.00
CA ALA A 315 -20.16 -22.20 7.73
C ALA A 315 -19.54 -21.19 6.75
N ILE A 316 -20.08 -19.96 6.70
CA ILE A 316 -19.56 -18.88 5.86
C ILE A 316 -18.16 -18.46 6.31
N THR A 317 -17.95 -18.19 7.60
CA THR A 317 -16.64 -17.81 8.15
C THR A 317 -15.60 -18.89 7.86
N LEU A 318 -15.95 -20.16 8.01
CA LEU A 318 -15.06 -21.27 7.69
C LEU A 318 -14.74 -21.34 6.19
N SER A 319 -15.76 -21.17 5.33
CA SER A 319 -15.58 -21.15 3.88
C SER A 319 -14.67 -20.01 3.44
N LEU A 320 -14.87 -18.79 3.96
CA LEU A 320 -14.01 -17.63 3.68
C LEU A 320 -12.58 -17.85 4.16
N ALA A 321 -12.39 -18.45 5.35
CA ALA A 321 -11.05 -18.77 5.85
C ALA A 321 -10.32 -19.81 4.97
N LEU A 322 -11.03 -20.83 4.46
CA LEU A 322 -10.49 -21.80 3.52
C LEU A 322 -10.12 -21.16 2.17
N ASN A 323 -10.96 -20.26 1.67
CA ASN A 323 -10.69 -19.52 0.44
C ASN A 323 -9.49 -18.60 0.59
N MET A 324 -9.36 -17.85 1.69
CA MET A 324 -8.19 -17.03 1.99
C MET A 324 -6.90 -17.87 1.97
N ARG A 325 -6.93 -19.08 2.55
CA ARG A 325 -5.79 -20.01 2.50
C ARG A 325 -5.45 -20.45 1.07
N ARG A 326 -6.45 -20.66 0.20
CA ARG A 326 -6.22 -20.98 -1.21
C ARG A 326 -5.60 -19.79 -1.95
N MET A 327 -6.11 -18.59 -1.74
CA MET A 327 -5.57 -17.36 -2.33
C MET A 327 -4.12 -17.11 -1.93
N LEU A 328 -3.79 -17.33 -0.66
CA LEU A 328 -2.41 -17.23 -0.19
C LEU A 328 -1.46 -18.21 -0.91
N LYS A 329 -1.91 -19.44 -1.19
CA LYS A 329 -1.14 -20.40 -1.98
C LYS A 329 -0.89 -19.96 -3.42
N SER A 330 -1.75 -19.11 -3.96
CA SER A 330 -1.62 -18.50 -5.28
C SER A 330 -0.92 -17.13 -5.23
N ASN A 331 -0.15 -16.86 -4.17
CA ASN A 331 0.56 -15.59 -3.92
C ASN A 331 -0.36 -14.35 -3.81
N ASN A 332 -1.63 -14.55 -3.48
CA ASN A 332 -2.58 -13.47 -3.23
C ASN A 332 -2.77 -13.29 -1.72
N LEU A 333 -2.17 -12.23 -1.17
CA LEU A 333 -2.28 -11.91 0.24
C LEU A 333 -3.57 -11.15 0.53
N VAL A 334 -4.50 -11.81 1.22
CA VAL A 334 -5.76 -11.21 1.66
C VAL A 334 -5.67 -10.82 3.13
N ARG A 335 -5.79 -9.54 3.43
CA ARG A 335 -5.68 -9.01 4.81
C ARG A 335 -6.98 -9.13 5.61
N LYS A 336 -8.13 -9.04 4.94
CA LYS A 336 -9.46 -9.12 5.58
C LYS A 336 -10.23 -10.30 5.01
N LEU A 337 -10.82 -11.10 5.90
CA LEU A 337 -11.59 -12.29 5.54
C LEU A 337 -12.68 -11.98 4.51
N HIS A 338 -13.34 -10.86 4.69
CA HIS A 338 -14.43 -10.39 3.85
C HIS A 338 -14.01 -9.99 2.42
N ALA A 339 -12.73 -9.63 2.21
CA ALA A 339 -12.23 -9.30 0.89
C ALA A 339 -12.32 -10.46 -0.11
N CYS A 340 -12.25 -11.71 0.37
CA CYS A 340 -12.46 -12.90 -0.49
C CYS A 340 -13.85 -12.95 -1.11
N GLU A 341 -14.87 -12.49 -0.38
CA GLU A 341 -16.24 -12.41 -0.86
C GLU A 341 -16.39 -11.29 -1.90
N THR A 342 -15.89 -10.08 -1.58
CA THR A 342 -15.95 -8.93 -2.47
C THR A 342 -15.27 -9.23 -3.82
N MET A 343 -14.13 -9.93 -3.80
CA MET A 343 -13.44 -10.32 -5.04
C MET A 343 -14.25 -11.30 -5.89
N GLY A 344 -15.06 -12.18 -5.28
CA GLY A 344 -15.94 -13.10 -6.01
C GLY A 344 -17.14 -12.43 -6.69
N ALA A 345 -17.49 -11.21 -6.28
CA ALA A 345 -18.65 -10.45 -6.78
C ALA A 345 -18.25 -9.17 -7.51
N VAL A 346 -16.94 -8.98 -7.80
CA VAL A 346 -16.46 -7.76 -8.44
C VAL A 346 -16.95 -7.63 -9.87
N THR A 347 -17.42 -6.44 -10.23
CA THR A 347 -17.84 -6.07 -11.58
C THR A 347 -16.90 -5.05 -12.22
N VAL A 348 -16.17 -4.29 -11.40
CA VAL A 348 -15.22 -3.27 -11.85
C VAL A 348 -13.93 -3.39 -11.05
N ILE A 349 -12.79 -3.37 -11.74
CA ILE A 349 -11.45 -3.32 -11.16
C ILE A 349 -10.83 -1.96 -11.48
N CYS A 350 -10.59 -1.14 -10.44
CA CYS A 350 -9.80 0.08 -10.58
C CYS A 350 -8.34 -0.25 -10.25
N THR A 351 -7.46 -0.16 -11.24
CA THR A 351 -6.05 -0.52 -11.08
C THR A 351 -5.14 0.69 -11.23
N ASP A 352 -4.08 0.73 -10.44
CA ASP A 352 -2.97 1.66 -10.67
C ASP A 352 -2.05 1.12 -11.78
N LYS A 353 -1.26 2.01 -12.40
CA LYS A 353 -0.29 1.63 -13.42
C LYS A 353 0.99 1.07 -12.79
N THR A 354 1.67 1.89 -12.01
CA THR A 354 3.04 1.64 -11.56
C THR A 354 3.11 0.50 -10.54
N GLY A 355 3.95 -0.51 -10.82
CA GLY A 355 4.11 -1.67 -9.94
C GLY A 355 2.95 -2.66 -9.94
N THR A 356 1.81 -2.32 -10.55
CA THR A 356 0.64 -3.20 -10.72
C THR A 356 0.56 -3.71 -12.15
N LEU A 357 0.34 -2.83 -13.12
CA LEU A 357 0.33 -3.18 -14.55
C LEU A 357 1.74 -3.26 -15.12
N THR A 358 2.67 -2.51 -14.57
CA THR A 358 4.07 -2.47 -14.96
C THR A 358 4.97 -3.14 -13.91
N GLN A 359 6.22 -3.41 -14.29
CA GLN A 359 7.19 -4.12 -13.45
C GLN A 359 7.77 -3.23 -12.33
N ASN A 360 7.53 -1.91 -12.35
CA ASN A 360 8.19 -0.92 -11.50
C ASN A 360 9.73 -0.99 -11.62
N LYS A 361 10.20 -1.30 -12.81
CA LYS A 361 11.64 -1.40 -13.15
C LYS A 361 11.88 -0.64 -14.44
N MET A 362 12.45 0.55 -14.32
CA MET A 362 12.84 1.30 -15.49
C MET A 362 13.93 0.56 -16.25
N GLN A 363 13.77 0.45 -17.57
CA GLN A 363 14.70 -0.22 -18.47
C GLN A 363 14.96 0.65 -19.70
N VAL A 364 16.16 0.60 -20.23
CA VAL A 364 16.48 1.22 -21.51
C VAL A 364 15.80 0.42 -22.61
N SER A 365 14.81 1.03 -23.26
CA SER A 365 14.06 0.42 -24.37
C SER A 365 14.73 0.64 -25.72
N ALA A 366 15.38 1.80 -25.89
CA ALA A 366 16.17 2.13 -27.07
C ALA A 366 17.29 3.09 -26.67
N LEU A 367 18.43 2.98 -27.36
CA LEU A 367 19.55 3.89 -27.22
C LEU A 367 20.21 4.01 -28.60
N GLU A 368 20.25 5.24 -29.14
CA GLU A 368 20.76 5.53 -30.46
C GLU A 368 21.99 6.44 -30.35
N LEU A 369 23.15 5.92 -30.75
CA LEU A 369 24.39 6.68 -30.84
C LEU A 369 24.33 7.60 -32.08
N LYS A 370 24.58 8.89 -31.90
CA LYS A 370 24.54 9.90 -32.96
C LYS A 370 25.93 10.35 -33.36
N LEU A 371 26.82 10.57 -32.41
CA LEU A 371 28.20 11.00 -32.65
C LEU A 371 29.16 10.46 -31.57
N GLY A 372 30.42 10.23 -31.93
CA GLY A 372 31.43 9.69 -31.02
C GLY A 372 31.51 8.17 -31.03
N ASP A 373 32.21 7.60 -30.08
CA ASP A 373 32.33 6.16 -29.89
C ASP A 373 31.51 5.64 -28.72
N GLU A 374 31.30 4.35 -28.69
CA GLU A 374 30.53 3.66 -27.65
C GLU A 374 31.21 3.73 -26.29
N ALA A 375 32.56 3.65 -26.22
CA ALA A 375 33.31 3.69 -24.98
C ALA A 375 33.19 5.06 -24.27
N LEU A 376 33.17 6.14 -25.06
CA LEU A 376 32.95 7.47 -24.54
C LEU A 376 31.51 7.65 -24.01
N LEU A 377 30.52 7.03 -24.68
CA LEU A 377 29.14 7.03 -24.22
C LEU A 377 28.99 6.24 -22.92
N ASP A 378 29.59 5.07 -22.81
CA ASP A 378 29.61 4.27 -21.58
C ASP A 378 30.16 5.06 -20.39
N THR A 379 31.26 5.76 -20.62
CA THR A 379 31.88 6.66 -19.64
C THR A 379 30.92 7.80 -19.28
N ALA A 380 30.26 8.43 -20.25
CA ALA A 380 29.28 9.48 -20.01
C ALA A 380 28.09 8.99 -19.18
N ILE A 381 27.58 7.79 -19.44
CA ILE A 381 26.50 7.15 -18.68
C ILE A 381 26.97 6.88 -17.24
N ALA A 382 28.13 6.27 -17.05
CA ALA A 382 28.66 5.93 -15.73
C ALA A 382 28.91 7.18 -14.87
N LEU A 383 29.47 8.26 -15.45
CA LEU A 383 29.82 9.48 -14.73
C LEU A 383 28.63 10.40 -14.44
N ASN A 384 27.68 10.51 -15.38
CA ASN A 384 26.48 11.33 -15.21
C ASN A 384 25.36 10.55 -14.51
N SER A 385 25.68 9.86 -13.43
CA SER A 385 24.71 9.13 -12.61
C SER A 385 25.06 9.27 -11.14
N THR A 386 24.03 9.50 -10.33
CA THR A 386 24.09 9.45 -8.86
C THR A 386 23.59 8.11 -8.32
N ALA A 387 23.06 7.25 -9.20
CA ALA A 387 22.62 5.91 -8.85
C ALA A 387 23.82 4.96 -8.68
N GLU A 388 23.57 3.87 -7.97
CA GLU A 388 24.52 2.78 -7.70
C GLU A 388 23.82 1.43 -7.85
N LEU A 389 24.58 0.38 -8.15
CA LEU A 389 24.10 -1.00 -8.12
C LEU A 389 24.74 -1.73 -6.95
N ASN A 390 23.95 -2.37 -6.09
CA ASN A 390 24.44 -3.24 -5.02
C ASN A 390 24.00 -4.67 -5.29
N ASP A 391 24.94 -5.57 -5.58
CA ASP A 391 24.66 -6.95 -6.00
C ASP A 391 23.63 -7.02 -7.14
N GLY A 392 23.76 -6.15 -8.16
CA GLY A 392 22.84 -6.05 -9.31
C GLY A 392 21.49 -5.40 -9.00
N LYS A 393 21.27 -4.93 -7.78
CA LYS A 393 20.05 -4.20 -7.40
C LYS A 393 20.28 -2.70 -7.48
N PRO A 394 19.41 -1.96 -8.18
CA PRO A 394 19.54 -0.52 -8.35
C PRO A 394 19.19 0.25 -7.08
N ILE A 395 20.00 1.25 -6.76
CA ILE A 395 19.81 2.19 -5.66
C ILE A 395 19.92 3.61 -6.22
N GLY A 396 18.92 4.45 -5.95
CA GLY A 396 18.89 5.85 -6.38
C GLY A 396 17.83 6.11 -7.45
N ASN A 397 18.07 7.11 -8.30
CA ASN A 397 17.08 7.53 -9.32
C ASN A 397 16.81 6.40 -10.32
N PRO A 398 15.52 5.98 -10.51
CA PRO A 398 15.18 4.84 -11.37
C PRO A 398 15.63 5.00 -12.83
N THR A 399 15.60 6.23 -13.37
CA THR A 399 16.04 6.51 -14.75
C THR A 399 17.55 6.35 -14.90
N GLU A 400 18.33 6.78 -13.90
CA GLU A 400 19.78 6.61 -13.85
C GLU A 400 20.16 5.16 -13.63
N SER A 401 19.44 4.47 -12.74
CA SER A 401 19.60 3.04 -12.48
C SER A 401 19.38 2.20 -13.73
N ALA A 402 18.39 2.55 -14.56
CA ALA A 402 18.13 1.86 -15.81
C ALA A 402 19.34 1.90 -16.78
N LEU A 403 20.02 3.03 -16.82
CA LEU A 403 21.23 3.20 -17.63
C LEU A 403 22.41 2.38 -17.09
N LEU A 404 22.60 2.32 -15.77
CA LEU A 404 23.64 1.49 -15.15
C LEU A 404 23.37 0.00 -15.33
N LEU A 405 22.11 -0.43 -15.19
CA LEU A 405 21.70 -1.82 -15.49
C LEU A 405 21.90 -2.18 -16.97
N TRP A 406 21.71 -1.21 -17.85
CA TRP A 406 21.97 -1.40 -19.27
C TRP A 406 23.47 -1.61 -19.55
N LEU A 407 24.37 -0.86 -18.89
CA LEU A 407 25.81 -1.09 -18.96
C LEU A 407 26.20 -2.47 -18.42
N ASP A 408 25.67 -2.85 -17.27
CA ASP A 408 25.91 -4.16 -16.65
C ASP A 408 25.49 -5.31 -17.57
N ALA A 409 24.31 -5.20 -18.20
CA ALA A 409 23.82 -6.16 -19.20
C ALA A 409 24.71 -6.28 -20.44
N GLN A 410 25.49 -5.23 -20.78
CA GLN A 410 26.50 -5.24 -21.84
C GLN A 410 27.85 -5.83 -21.35
N GLY A 411 27.92 -6.25 -20.10
CA GLY A 411 29.16 -6.74 -19.48
C GLY A 411 30.17 -5.65 -19.14
N LYS A 412 29.72 -4.39 -19.00
CA LYS A 412 30.57 -3.21 -18.71
C LYS A 412 30.40 -2.82 -17.25
N ASP A 413 31.48 -2.88 -16.48
CA ASP A 413 31.48 -2.49 -15.06
C ASP A 413 31.55 -0.96 -14.93
N TYR A 414 30.43 -0.35 -14.53
CA TYR A 414 30.34 1.10 -14.36
C TYR A 414 31.24 1.62 -13.21
N GLU A 415 31.55 0.79 -12.19
CA GLU A 415 32.46 1.18 -11.13
C GLU A 415 33.91 1.26 -11.61
N GLU A 416 34.31 0.31 -12.48
CA GLU A 416 35.63 0.39 -13.12
C GLU A 416 35.75 1.64 -13.99
N LEU A 417 34.72 1.94 -14.80
CA LEU A 417 34.68 3.17 -15.60
C LEU A 417 34.78 4.41 -14.73
N ARG A 418 34.11 4.46 -13.58
CA ARG A 418 34.23 5.58 -12.63
C ARG A 418 35.63 5.69 -11.99
N LYS A 419 36.30 4.56 -11.70
CA LYS A 419 37.64 4.53 -11.08
C LYS A 419 38.76 4.94 -12.04
N GLN A 420 38.58 4.67 -13.34
CA GLN A 420 39.57 5.01 -14.39
C GLN A 420 39.58 6.50 -14.74
N VAL A 421 38.57 7.25 -14.32
CA VAL A 421 38.38 8.65 -14.71
C VAL A 421 38.53 9.58 -13.53
N ASN A 422 39.23 10.68 -13.74
CA ASN A 422 39.40 11.75 -12.75
C ASN A 422 38.26 12.77 -12.90
N VAL A 423 37.24 12.71 -12.01
CA VAL A 423 36.14 13.67 -12.00
C VAL A 423 36.60 15.00 -11.38
N LEU A 424 36.64 16.03 -12.17
CA LEU A 424 37.07 17.38 -11.76
C LEU A 424 35.92 18.13 -11.09
N LYS A 425 34.72 18.08 -11.66
CA LYS A 425 33.51 18.71 -11.12
C LYS A 425 32.26 18.06 -11.63
N GLN A 426 31.28 17.88 -10.74
CA GLN A 426 29.96 17.42 -11.10
C GLN A 426 28.92 18.50 -10.74
N LEU A 427 28.01 18.75 -11.66
CA LEU A 427 26.84 19.60 -11.51
C LEU A 427 25.60 18.69 -11.48
N PRO A 428 25.01 18.43 -10.31
CA PRO A 428 23.85 17.54 -10.19
C PRO A 428 22.67 18.02 -11.00
N PHE A 429 21.72 17.12 -11.28
CA PHE A 429 20.45 17.47 -11.92
C PHE A 429 19.69 18.52 -11.09
N SER A 430 19.11 19.49 -11.77
CA SER A 430 18.13 20.40 -11.16
C SER A 430 16.90 20.56 -12.07
N THR A 431 15.75 20.75 -11.45
CA THR A 431 14.46 20.94 -12.14
C THR A 431 14.45 22.17 -13.04
N GLU A 432 15.19 23.20 -12.68
CA GLU A 432 15.33 24.43 -13.49
C GLU A 432 16.15 24.18 -14.76
N ARG A 433 17.30 23.51 -14.63
CA ARG A 433 18.19 23.23 -15.77
C ARG A 433 17.75 22.04 -16.58
N LYS A 434 17.01 21.12 -16.00
CA LYS A 434 16.58 19.82 -16.58
C LYS A 434 17.74 19.01 -17.17
N MET A 435 18.95 19.21 -16.65
CA MET A 435 20.17 18.50 -17.06
C MET A 435 21.15 18.36 -15.91
N MET A 436 22.05 17.41 -16.05
CA MET A 436 23.21 17.14 -15.22
C MET A 436 24.47 17.23 -16.09
N ALA A 437 25.58 17.70 -15.52
CA ALA A 437 26.83 17.78 -16.23
C ALA A 437 27.99 17.31 -15.35
N THR A 438 28.96 16.62 -15.95
CA THR A 438 30.17 16.15 -15.30
C THR A 438 31.39 16.52 -16.13
N LEU A 439 32.29 17.26 -15.53
CA LEU A 439 33.61 17.59 -16.10
C LEU A 439 34.60 16.55 -15.60
N ALA A 440 35.25 15.86 -16.50
CA ALA A 440 36.15 14.77 -16.15
C ALA A 440 37.34 14.68 -17.12
N GLU A 441 38.43 14.10 -16.64
CA GLU A 441 39.63 13.81 -17.43
C GLU A 441 39.64 12.32 -17.78
N VAL A 442 39.54 12.02 -19.08
CA VAL A 442 39.50 10.67 -19.66
C VAL A 442 40.70 10.55 -20.59
N ASP A 443 41.58 9.58 -20.35
CA ASP A 443 42.81 9.33 -21.14
C ASP A 443 43.70 10.56 -21.38
N GLY A 444 43.79 11.45 -20.36
CA GLY A 444 44.59 12.68 -20.42
C GLY A 444 43.92 13.84 -21.17
N GLU A 445 42.67 13.67 -21.62
CA GLU A 445 41.89 14.73 -22.26
C GLU A 445 40.69 15.10 -21.36
N THR A 446 40.35 16.39 -21.35
CA THR A 446 39.22 16.86 -20.53
C THR A 446 37.93 16.92 -21.33
N TYR A 447 36.89 16.31 -20.80
CA TYR A 447 35.56 16.30 -21.39
C TYR A 447 34.51 16.86 -20.44
N LEU A 448 33.58 17.61 -20.99
CA LEU A 448 32.33 17.97 -20.33
C LEU A 448 31.24 17.03 -20.87
N PHE A 449 30.74 16.15 -20.03
CA PHE A 449 29.60 15.27 -20.32
C PHE A 449 28.31 15.88 -19.80
N VAL A 450 27.26 15.83 -20.60
CA VAL A 450 25.94 16.39 -20.26
C VAL A 450 24.87 15.33 -20.52
N LYS A 451 23.94 15.18 -19.55
CA LYS A 451 22.76 14.33 -19.67
C LYS A 451 21.53 15.12 -19.24
N GLY A 452 20.44 15.07 -20.00
CA GLY A 452 19.23 15.79 -19.64
C GLY A 452 18.05 15.59 -20.59
N ALA A 453 17.05 16.44 -20.43
CA ALA A 453 15.88 16.48 -21.29
C ALA A 453 16.29 16.82 -22.73
N PRO A 454 15.89 16.02 -23.73
CA PRO A 454 16.35 16.20 -25.11
C PRO A 454 16.10 17.59 -25.65
N GLU A 455 14.93 18.17 -25.39
CA GLU A 455 14.54 19.51 -25.84
C GLU A 455 15.45 20.63 -25.29
N ILE A 456 16.14 20.37 -24.18
CA ILE A 456 17.08 21.32 -23.56
C ILE A 456 18.51 21.05 -24.03
N VAL A 457 18.94 19.77 -24.00
CA VAL A 457 20.30 19.38 -24.36
C VAL A 457 20.57 19.65 -25.83
N MET A 458 19.64 19.27 -26.73
CA MET A 458 19.80 19.47 -28.18
C MET A 458 19.91 20.96 -28.56
N LYS A 459 19.24 21.87 -27.84
CA LYS A 459 19.39 23.34 -28.05
C LYS A 459 20.80 23.85 -27.73
N LYS A 460 21.56 23.12 -26.92
CA LYS A 460 22.94 23.46 -26.57
C LYS A 460 23.96 22.76 -27.46
N CYS A 461 23.51 21.95 -28.42
CA CYS A 461 24.36 21.19 -29.34
C CYS A 461 24.46 21.85 -30.73
N ILE A 462 25.62 21.70 -31.33
CA ILE A 462 25.80 21.95 -32.79
C ILE A 462 25.41 20.65 -33.48
N ILE A 463 24.26 20.64 -34.17
CA ILE A 463 23.70 19.44 -34.83
C ILE A 463 23.43 19.76 -36.29
N GLU A 464 23.79 18.85 -37.18
CA GLU A 464 23.42 18.94 -38.62
C GLU A 464 21.91 18.81 -38.80
N ASP A 465 21.31 19.57 -39.73
CA ASP A 465 19.86 19.60 -39.97
C ASP A 465 19.24 18.23 -40.22
N ARG A 466 19.96 17.31 -40.84
CA ARG A 466 19.50 15.94 -41.09
C ARG A 466 19.43 15.13 -39.79
N MET A 467 20.49 15.18 -39.00
CA MET A 467 20.56 14.49 -37.70
C MET A 467 19.52 15.06 -36.73
N GLN A 468 19.32 16.37 -36.75
CA GLN A 468 18.33 17.02 -35.91
C GLN A 468 16.91 16.53 -36.25
N ARG A 469 16.52 16.49 -37.53
CA ARG A 469 15.20 15.99 -37.94
C ARG A 469 15.01 14.54 -37.56
N GLN A 470 15.99 13.67 -37.87
CA GLN A 470 15.91 12.26 -37.50
C GLN A 470 15.77 12.05 -35.98
N SER A 471 16.57 12.77 -35.17
CA SER A 471 16.50 12.65 -33.72
C SER A 471 15.16 13.14 -33.16
N VAL A 472 14.56 14.18 -33.73
CA VAL A 472 13.24 14.67 -33.34
C VAL A 472 12.17 13.64 -33.68
N GLU A 473 12.20 13.04 -34.86
CA GLU A 473 11.25 11.99 -35.27
C GLU A 473 11.31 10.77 -34.34
N GLU A 474 12.50 10.30 -33.99
CA GLU A 474 12.70 9.18 -33.05
C GLU A 474 12.21 9.52 -31.66
N LEU A 475 12.53 10.71 -31.16
CA LEU A 475 12.08 11.19 -29.84
C LEU A 475 10.55 11.31 -29.79
N ASP A 476 9.92 11.83 -30.83
CA ASP A 476 8.46 11.93 -30.94
C ASP A 476 7.81 10.55 -30.94
N GLU A 477 8.36 9.59 -31.68
CA GLU A 477 7.87 8.21 -31.68
C GLU A 477 7.95 7.59 -30.27
N TRP A 478 9.08 7.76 -29.57
CA TRP A 478 9.26 7.22 -28.22
C TRP A 478 8.37 7.92 -27.17
N GLN A 479 8.19 9.22 -27.32
CA GLN A 479 7.29 9.99 -26.43
C GLN A 479 5.82 9.61 -26.65
N HIS A 480 5.41 9.34 -27.89
CA HIS A 480 4.07 8.81 -28.20
C HIS A 480 3.85 7.43 -27.59
N LYS A 481 4.92 6.60 -27.49
CA LYS A 481 4.90 5.32 -26.76
C LYS A 481 5.07 5.48 -25.26
N ALA A 482 4.92 6.69 -24.72
CA ALA A 482 4.99 7.01 -23.31
C ALA A 482 6.35 6.70 -22.64
N MET A 483 7.44 6.64 -23.41
CA MET A 483 8.78 6.44 -22.88
C MET A 483 9.39 7.76 -22.38
N ARG A 484 10.18 7.68 -21.34
CA ARG A 484 11.02 8.82 -20.90
C ARG A 484 12.22 8.92 -21.83
N THR A 485 12.44 10.09 -22.40
CA THR A 485 13.56 10.33 -23.30
C THR A 485 14.67 11.13 -22.62
N LEU A 486 15.91 10.78 -22.91
CA LEU A 486 17.12 11.48 -22.50
C LEU A 486 18.01 11.74 -23.69
N ALA A 487 18.75 12.85 -23.63
CA ALA A 487 19.84 13.12 -24.56
C ALA A 487 21.17 13.19 -23.80
N PHE A 488 22.20 12.65 -24.44
CA PHE A 488 23.60 12.73 -24.02
C PHE A 488 24.35 13.62 -24.99
N ALA A 489 25.17 14.52 -24.43
CA ALA A 489 26.04 15.37 -25.22
C ALA A 489 27.39 15.48 -24.54
N TYR A 490 28.42 15.79 -25.30
CA TYR A 490 29.76 16.02 -24.78
C TYR A 490 30.44 17.18 -25.48
N LYS A 491 31.48 17.67 -24.87
CA LYS A 491 32.44 18.64 -25.43
C LYS A 491 33.84 18.34 -24.92
N LYS A 492 34.78 18.28 -25.84
CA LYS A 492 36.22 18.22 -25.51
C LYS A 492 36.70 19.63 -25.15
N ILE A 493 37.34 19.78 -23.99
CA ILE A 493 37.82 21.06 -23.47
C ILE A 493 39.31 21.12 -23.67
N GLU A 494 39.79 22.19 -24.33
CA GLU A 494 41.22 22.40 -24.51
C GLU A 494 41.91 22.73 -23.15
N ALA A 495 43.07 22.10 -22.88
CA ALA A 495 43.82 22.26 -21.65
C ALA A 495 44.22 23.73 -21.36
N SER A 496 44.25 24.59 -22.38
CA SER A 496 44.51 26.02 -22.28
C SER A 496 43.42 26.81 -21.55
N ILE A 497 42.22 26.29 -21.47
CA ILE A 497 41.05 26.95 -20.85
C ILE A 497 41.02 26.69 -19.33
N MET A 498 41.62 25.60 -18.88
CA MET A 498 41.63 25.18 -17.47
C MET A 498 42.87 25.72 -16.73
N ARG A 499 42.78 26.92 -16.14
CA ARG A 499 43.92 27.61 -15.49
C ARG A 499 44.20 27.23 -14.05
N THR A 500 43.34 26.43 -13.37
CA THR A 500 43.52 26.09 -11.95
C THR A 500 42.91 24.76 -11.55
N SER A 501 43.53 24.06 -10.62
CA SER A 501 43.10 22.79 -10.00
C SER A 501 41.80 22.86 -9.17
N ARG A 502 41.02 23.94 -9.25
CA ARG A 502 39.73 24.14 -8.59
C ARG A 502 38.75 24.76 -9.57
N THR A 503 38.12 23.91 -10.40
CA THR A 503 37.04 24.34 -11.28
C THR A 503 35.81 24.73 -10.45
N SER A 504 35.32 25.95 -10.62
CA SER A 504 34.15 26.47 -9.95
C SER A 504 32.85 26.01 -10.65
N THR A 505 31.74 25.97 -9.91
CA THR A 505 30.41 25.72 -10.51
C THR A 505 30.08 26.73 -11.61
N ALA A 506 30.46 27.98 -11.45
CA ALA A 506 30.23 29.04 -12.44
C ALA A 506 30.95 28.78 -13.76
N GLU A 507 32.19 28.22 -13.73
CA GLU A 507 32.92 27.85 -14.93
C GLU A 507 32.24 26.72 -15.71
N VAL A 508 31.71 25.66 -15.03
CA VAL A 508 30.94 24.59 -15.67
C VAL A 508 29.67 25.14 -16.29
N VAL A 509 28.97 26.05 -15.62
CA VAL A 509 27.77 26.71 -16.17
C VAL A 509 28.14 27.55 -17.41
N ALA A 510 29.25 28.28 -17.39
CA ALA A 510 29.69 29.05 -18.56
C ALA A 510 30.04 28.15 -19.76
N LEU A 511 30.60 26.96 -19.53
CA LEU A 511 30.87 25.97 -20.58
C LEU A 511 29.57 25.42 -21.18
N LEU A 512 28.53 25.23 -20.36
CA LEU A 512 27.21 24.80 -20.80
C LEU A 512 26.47 25.87 -21.61
N ASP A 513 26.67 27.14 -21.29
CA ASP A 513 26.02 28.27 -21.95
C ASP A 513 26.69 28.68 -23.27
N ALA A 514 27.84 28.10 -23.60
CA ALA A 514 28.49 28.29 -24.89
C ALA A 514 27.70 27.70 -26.08
N ASN A 515 26.76 26.80 -25.85
CA ASN A 515 25.90 26.15 -26.85
C ASN A 515 26.69 25.49 -28.01
N ASP A 516 27.81 24.87 -27.70
CA ASP A 516 28.73 24.25 -28.66
C ASP A 516 29.01 22.77 -28.33
N LEU A 517 28.06 22.11 -27.67
CA LEU A 517 28.11 20.69 -27.37
C LEU A 517 27.88 19.83 -28.64
N GLN A 518 28.35 18.60 -28.62
CA GLN A 518 28.09 17.60 -29.64
C GLN A 518 27.05 16.60 -29.12
N LEU A 519 25.97 16.38 -29.86
CA LEU A 519 24.97 15.38 -29.51
C LEU A 519 25.59 13.99 -29.63
N GLN A 520 25.72 13.28 -28.50
CA GLN A 520 26.34 11.95 -28.46
C GLN A 520 25.33 10.84 -28.71
N ALA A 521 24.23 10.83 -27.98
CA ALA A 521 23.19 9.80 -28.06
C ALA A 521 21.84 10.33 -27.57
N ILE A 522 20.79 9.63 -27.96
CA ILE A 522 19.45 9.74 -27.39
C ILE A 522 19.02 8.38 -26.86
N ALA A 523 18.30 8.36 -25.75
CA ALA A 523 17.84 7.15 -25.11
C ALA A 523 16.35 7.24 -24.75
N ALA A 524 15.66 6.12 -24.86
CA ALA A 524 14.30 5.92 -24.40
C ALA A 524 14.29 4.92 -23.23
N ILE A 525 13.64 5.30 -22.16
CA ILE A 525 13.57 4.52 -20.92
C ILE A 525 12.11 4.37 -20.53
N ALA A 526 11.67 3.14 -20.30
CA ALA A 526 10.30 2.83 -19.93
C ALA A 526 10.25 1.83 -18.77
N ASP A 527 9.14 1.85 -18.07
CA ASP A 527 8.76 0.78 -17.13
C ASP A 527 7.85 -0.19 -17.90
N PRO A 528 8.35 -1.38 -18.27
CA PRO A 528 7.62 -2.29 -19.15
C PRO A 528 6.38 -2.87 -18.47
N ILE A 529 5.34 -3.10 -19.24
CA ILE A 529 4.15 -3.83 -18.82
C ILE A 529 4.56 -5.26 -18.42
N ARG A 530 3.94 -5.79 -17.39
CA ARG A 530 4.10 -7.19 -17.02
C ARG A 530 3.56 -8.08 -18.13
N PRO A 531 4.25 -9.15 -18.51
CA PRO A 531 3.85 -9.99 -19.65
C PRO A 531 2.48 -10.68 -19.48
N ASP A 532 2.06 -10.89 -18.23
CA ASP A 532 0.80 -11.55 -17.88
C ASP A 532 -0.42 -10.61 -17.85
N VAL A 533 -0.20 -9.29 -17.80
CA VAL A 533 -1.28 -8.29 -17.64
C VAL A 533 -2.23 -8.23 -18.85
N PRO A 534 -1.77 -8.18 -20.11
CA PRO A 534 -2.71 -8.11 -21.23
C PRO A 534 -3.69 -9.30 -21.27
N ALA A 535 -3.17 -10.53 -21.04
CA ALA A 535 -4.00 -11.72 -20.96
C ALA A 535 -4.98 -11.66 -19.79
N ALA A 536 -4.55 -11.23 -18.61
CA ALA A 536 -5.41 -11.08 -17.42
C ALA A 536 -6.52 -10.04 -17.62
N VAL A 537 -6.23 -8.90 -18.27
CA VAL A 537 -7.25 -7.90 -18.62
C VAL A 537 -8.28 -8.48 -19.58
N GLN A 538 -7.83 -9.24 -20.57
CA GLN A 538 -8.73 -9.91 -21.52
C GLN A 538 -9.62 -10.96 -20.82
N GLU A 539 -9.08 -11.74 -19.88
CA GLU A 539 -9.86 -12.67 -19.07
C GLU A 539 -10.93 -11.95 -18.22
N CYS A 540 -10.58 -10.83 -17.59
CA CYS A 540 -11.52 -10.00 -16.86
C CYS A 540 -12.67 -9.54 -17.76
N ARG A 541 -12.37 -9.03 -18.95
CA ARG A 541 -13.38 -8.60 -19.93
C ARG A 541 -14.28 -9.73 -20.39
N HIS A 542 -13.72 -10.91 -20.68
CA HIS A 542 -14.54 -12.10 -21.02
C HIS A 542 -15.45 -12.54 -19.87
N ALA A 543 -15.06 -12.31 -18.62
CA ALA A 543 -15.88 -12.55 -17.44
C ALA A 543 -16.92 -11.45 -17.18
N GLY A 544 -16.98 -10.39 -18.01
CA GLY A 544 -17.86 -9.24 -17.81
C GLY A 544 -17.38 -8.28 -16.72
N ILE A 545 -16.09 -8.35 -16.34
CA ILE A 545 -15.47 -7.47 -15.37
C ILE A 545 -14.78 -6.33 -16.11
N GLU A 546 -15.15 -5.12 -15.78
CA GLU A 546 -14.58 -3.91 -16.38
C GLU A 546 -13.27 -3.53 -15.68
N VAL A 547 -12.22 -3.22 -16.47
CA VAL A 547 -10.93 -2.74 -15.94
C VAL A 547 -10.79 -1.25 -16.22
N LYS A 548 -10.55 -0.46 -15.17
CA LYS A 548 -10.31 0.98 -15.23
C LYS A 548 -8.90 1.29 -14.73
N VAL A 549 -8.12 2.02 -15.54
CA VAL A 549 -6.75 2.44 -15.17
C VAL A 549 -6.82 3.81 -14.52
N VAL A 550 -6.25 3.95 -13.33
CA VAL A 550 -6.23 5.21 -12.58
C VAL A 550 -4.81 5.53 -12.16
N THR A 551 -4.18 6.50 -12.80
CA THR A 551 -2.75 6.78 -12.64
C THR A 551 -2.45 8.27 -12.43
N GLY A 552 -1.36 8.57 -11.73
CA GLY A 552 -0.79 9.92 -11.63
C GLY A 552 -0.05 10.38 -12.90
N ASP A 553 0.15 9.50 -13.88
CA ASP A 553 0.87 9.79 -15.11
C ASP A 553 0.11 10.75 -16.05
N THR A 554 0.81 11.21 -17.09
CA THR A 554 0.22 12.05 -18.14
C THR A 554 -0.84 11.31 -18.94
N ALA A 555 -1.76 12.06 -19.57
CA ALA A 555 -2.81 11.48 -20.39
C ALA A 555 -2.25 10.63 -21.54
N ALA A 556 -1.18 11.06 -22.18
CA ALA A 556 -0.52 10.32 -23.27
C ALA A 556 0.03 8.96 -22.76
N THR A 557 0.73 8.95 -21.62
CA THR A 557 1.25 7.72 -21.01
C THR A 557 0.11 6.78 -20.62
N ALA A 558 -0.93 7.30 -20.00
CA ALA A 558 -2.06 6.50 -19.53
C ALA A 558 -2.86 5.90 -20.70
N LEU A 559 -3.03 6.66 -21.79
CA LEU A 559 -3.66 6.19 -23.03
C LEU A 559 -2.87 5.04 -23.65
N GLU A 560 -1.56 5.23 -23.79
CA GLU A 560 -0.71 4.22 -24.42
C GLU A 560 -0.69 2.91 -23.62
N ILE A 561 -0.56 2.98 -22.30
CA ILE A 561 -0.67 1.81 -21.43
C ILE A 561 -2.04 1.14 -21.57
N GLY A 562 -3.12 1.93 -21.58
CA GLY A 562 -4.48 1.42 -21.78
C GLY A 562 -4.65 0.65 -23.10
N LYS A 563 -4.03 1.15 -24.18
CA LYS A 563 -4.00 0.45 -25.49
C LYS A 563 -3.21 -0.85 -25.41
N GLN A 564 -2.00 -0.82 -24.86
CA GLN A 564 -1.13 -2.00 -24.77
C GLN A 564 -1.72 -3.14 -23.94
N ILE A 565 -2.49 -2.83 -22.87
CA ILE A 565 -3.15 -3.85 -22.06
C ILE A 565 -4.55 -4.23 -22.57
N GLY A 566 -5.05 -3.59 -23.63
CA GLY A 566 -6.35 -3.90 -24.22
C GLY A 566 -7.57 -3.40 -23.43
N VAL A 567 -7.43 -2.28 -22.68
CA VAL A 567 -8.56 -1.62 -22.03
C VAL A 567 -9.45 -0.90 -23.05
N PHE A 568 -8.84 -0.35 -24.09
CA PHE A 568 -9.54 0.18 -25.26
C PHE A 568 -9.66 -0.91 -26.33
N GLU A 569 -10.76 -0.94 -27.05
CA GLU A 569 -10.90 -1.78 -28.24
C GLU A 569 -10.20 -1.11 -29.42
N ASP A 570 -9.60 -1.90 -30.32
CA ASP A 570 -8.82 -1.40 -31.46
C ASP A 570 -9.64 -0.65 -32.52
N GLU A 571 -10.97 -0.61 -32.38
CA GLU A 571 -11.86 0.14 -33.25
C GLU A 571 -12.74 1.12 -32.46
N PRO A 572 -13.12 2.26 -33.06
CA PRO A 572 -13.82 3.36 -32.37
C PRO A 572 -15.30 3.07 -32.01
N GLU A 573 -15.73 1.84 -32.09
CA GLU A 573 -17.09 1.42 -31.81
C GLU A 573 -17.25 0.81 -30.39
N ASN A 574 -16.79 1.51 -29.38
CA ASN A 574 -17.18 1.17 -28.02
C ASN A 574 -18.62 1.61 -27.79
N ILE A 575 -19.52 0.65 -27.62
CA ILE A 575 -20.91 0.89 -27.33
C ILE A 575 -21.04 1.19 -25.83
N GLY A 576 -21.52 2.38 -25.47
CA GLY A 576 -21.87 2.72 -24.09
C GLY A 576 -22.97 1.79 -23.55
N ALA A 577 -23.19 1.81 -22.24
CA ALA A 577 -24.21 0.99 -21.59
C ALA A 577 -25.65 1.24 -22.14
N ASP A 578 -25.85 2.36 -22.79
CA ASP A 578 -27.11 2.78 -23.46
C ASP A 578 -27.15 2.49 -24.98
N GLY A 579 -26.10 1.87 -25.53
CA GLY A 579 -25.94 1.61 -26.97
C GLY A 579 -25.37 2.77 -27.77
N SER A 580 -24.94 3.87 -27.13
CA SER A 580 -24.29 5.01 -27.79
C SER A 580 -22.78 4.73 -28.00
N LEU A 581 -22.23 5.24 -29.14
CA LEU A 581 -20.79 5.21 -29.40
C LEU A 581 -20.10 6.22 -28.47
N THR A 582 -19.22 5.76 -27.58
CA THR A 582 -18.42 6.64 -26.73
C THR A 582 -17.12 6.99 -27.44
N SER A 583 -16.87 8.29 -27.64
CA SER A 583 -15.58 8.75 -28.15
C SER A 583 -14.45 8.45 -27.17
N LEU A 584 -13.21 8.35 -27.65
CA LEU A 584 -12.04 8.18 -26.79
C LEU A 584 -11.98 9.24 -25.68
N ASP A 585 -12.40 10.46 -25.98
CA ASP A 585 -12.47 11.57 -25.02
C ASP A 585 -13.49 11.34 -23.90
N GLN A 586 -14.55 10.55 -24.16
CA GLN A 586 -15.51 10.16 -23.13
C GLN A 586 -14.97 9.04 -22.23
N GLN A 587 -14.04 8.23 -22.73
CA GLN A 587 -13.44 7.14 -21.95
C GLN A 587 -12.22 7.59 -21.12
N MET A 588 -11.72 8.80 -21.36
CA MET A 588 -10.60 9.38 -20.63
C MET A 588 -11.01 10.61 -19.86
N ILE A 589 -10.37 10.79 -18.69
CA ILE A 589 -10.54 12.00 -17.88
C ILE A 589 -9.24 12.31 -17.13
N THR A 590 -8.97 13.58 -16.89
CA THR A 590 -7.88 13.99 -15.98
C THR A 590 -8.41 14.18 -14.55
N GLY A 591 -7.54 14.06 -13.53
CA GLY A 591 -7.91 14.31 -12.14
C GLY A 591 -8.50 15.71 -11.94
N GLU A 592 -7.97 16.73 -12.62
CA GLU A 592 -8.49 18.10 -12.57
C GLU A 592 -9.92 18.22 -13.14
N GLN A 593 -10.17 17.60 -14.30
CA GLN A 593 -11.52 17.54 -14.88
C GLN A 593 -12.49 16.77 -13.99
N TRP A 594 -12.02 15.65 -13.37
CA TRP A 594 -12.80 14.84 -12.44
C TRP A 594 -13.19 15.62 -11.18
N GLU A 595 -12.26 16.40 -10.63
CA GLU A 595 -12.51 17.23 -9.45
C GLU A 595 -13.54 18.34 -9.72
N ALA A 596 -13.57 18.88 -10.94
CA ALA A 596 -14.49 19.94 -11.35
C ALA A 596 -15.95 19.47 -11.52
N LEU A 597 -16.21 18.15 -11.62
CA LEU A 597 -17.56 17.59 -11.76
C LEU A 597 -18.35 17.68 -10.44
N SER A 598 -19.66 17.96 -10.52
CA SER A 598 -20.59 17.72 -9.42
C SER A 598 -20.69 16.23 -9.10
N ASP A 599 -21.29 15.85 -7.98
CA ASP A 599 -21.44 14.44 -7.60
C ASP A 599 -22.39 13.69 -8.54
N GLU A 600 -23.42 14.34 -9.07
CA GLU A 600 -24.34 13.78 -10.05
C GLU A 600 -23.64 13.52 -11.40
N GLU A 601 -22.88 14.51 -11.90
CA GLU A 601 -22.10 14.36 -13.12
C GLU A 601 -21.00 13.31 -12.97
N ALA A 602 -20.33 13.26 -11.81
CA ALA A 602 -19.30 12.28 -11.50
C ALA A 602 -19.87 10.85 -11.47
N TYR A 603 -21.09 10.68 -10.90
CA TYR A 603 -21.77 9.37 -10.88
C TYR A 603 -22.08 8.86 -12.29
N GLU A 604 -22.65 9.70 -13.15
CA GLU A 604 -22.91 9.30 -14.55
C GLU A 604 -21.61 9.06 -15.33
N ARG A 605 -20.62 9.92 -15.14
CA ARG A 605 -19.33 9.84 -15.85
C ARG A 605 -18.50 8.64 -15.42
N ALA A 606 -18.60 8.18 -14.16
CA ALA A 606 -17.84 7.04 -13.64
C ALA A 606 -18.05 5.74 -14.43
N LYS A 607 -19.21 5.58 -15.05
CA LYS A 607 -19.56 4.39 -15.84
C LYS A 607 -18.69 4.30 -17.11
N ASP A 608 -18.48 5.42 -17.80
CA ASP A 608 -17.85 5.47 -19.14
C ASP A 608 -16.32 5.56 -19.06
N ILE A 609 -15.76 6.08 -17.96
CA ILE A 609 -14.32 6.24 -17.80
C ILE A 609 -13.62 4.89 -17.83
N ARG A 610 -12.65 4.73 -18.72
CA ARG A 610 -11.71 3.61 -18.79
C ARG A 610 -10.35 3.98 -18.22
N VAL A 611 -9.91 5.23 -18.44
CA VAL A 611 -8.61 5.73 -18.01
C VAL A 611 -8.76 7.08 -17.33
N MET A 612 -8.24 7.20 -16.11
CA MET A 612 -8.08 8.46 -15.40
C MET A 612 -6.59 8.77 -15.26
N SER A 613 -6.15 9.88 -15.83
CA SER A 613 -4.76 10.36 -15.78
C SER A 613 -4.60 11.51 -14.79
N ARG A 614 -3.38 11.79 -14.34
CA ARG A 614 -3.10 12.84 -13.35
C ARG A 614 -3.98 12.73 -12.09
N ALA A 615 -4.39 11.51 -11.76
CA ALA A 615 -5.26 11.21 -10.64
C ALA A 615 -4.51 11.35 -9.31
N ARG A 616 -5.12 12.07 -8.38
CA ARG A 616 -4.70 12.13 -6.98
C ARG A 616 -5.35 10.96 -6.21
N PRO A 617 -4.86 10.62 -5.02
CA PRO A 617 -5.49 9.61 -4.17
C PRO A 617 -6.97 9.89 -3.87
N THR A 618 -7.34 11.17 -3.68
CA THR A 618 -8.72 11.62 -3.48
C THR A 618 -9.61 11.33 -4.68
N ASP A 619 -9.07 11.48 -5.90
CA ASP A 619 -9.80 11.22 -7.14
C ASP A 619 -10.09 9.73 -7.29
N LYS A 620 -9.09 8.87 -6.94
CA LYS A 620 -9.24 7.42 -6.90
C LYS A 620 -10.34 6.99 -5.92
N GLN A 621 -10.33 7.56 -4.71
CA GLN A 621 -11.35 7.29 -3.70
C GLN A 621 -12.75 7.72 -4.16
N ARG A 622 -12.87 8.93 -4.74
CA ARG A 622 -14.14 9.44 -5.25
C ARG A 622 -14.69 8.59 -6.38
N LEU A 623 -13.83 8.15 -7.32
CA LEU A 623 -14.24 7.25 -8.40
C LEU A 623 -14.82 5.95 -7.84
N VAL A 624 -14.13 5.29 -6.92
CA VAL A 624 -14.61 4.06 -6.28
C VAL A 624 -15.93 4.31 -5.54
N ALA A 625 -16.07 5.41 -4.81
CA ALA A 625 -17.31 5.76 -4.12
C ALA A 625 -18.49 6.00 -5.07
N MET A 626 -18.25 6.58 -6.27
CA MET A 626 -19.29 6.75 -7.28
C MET A 626 -19.69 5.42 -7.92
N LEU A 627 -18.73 4.53 -8.17
CA LEU A 627 -19.00 3.18 -8.70
C LEU A 627 -19.71 2.26 -7.70
N GLN A 628 -19.65 2.54 -6.40
CA GLN A 628 -20.34 1.79 -5.34
C GLN A 628 -21.78 2.25 -5.10
N LYS A 629 -22.17 3.45 -5.56
CA LYS A 629 -23.54 3.96 -5.49
C LYS A 629 -24.42 3.28 -6.54
#